data_65cd9a32843f3ee275a830378a7e1b38
#
_entry.id   65cd9a32843f3ee275a830378a7e1b38
#
_cell.length_a   1.000
_cell.length_b   1.000
_cell.length_c   1.000
_cell.angle_alpha   90.00
_cell.angle_beta   90.00
_cell.angle_gamma   90.00
#
_symmetry.space_group_name_H-M   'P 1'
#
loop_
_entity.id
_entity.type
_entity.pdbx_description
1 polymer ?
#
loop_
_entity_poly.entity_id
_entity_poly.type
_entity_poly.pdbx_seq_one_letter_code
_entity_poly.pdbx_strand_id
1 'polypeptide(L)'
;MNKFTRINSSLLEKNIEINFEFNGAKYKGFQGDTLASALLANKIILIGRSFKYHRPRGIVSSGSHEPNALVEIMYKDFAEPNIKATTVELYDGLKAKSQNCWPSVKFDLMSINDKFSNFIGAGFYYKTFMWPSSFWEKLYEPLIRKAAGLGKLSQSKAKRNSEKGFLHTDLLIIGSGPAGLISAYIAGLSGVRVLLVEEDFVYGGSLNNESFYVSDMHPQAWVKFILKNIKKLSNVRVMKRTCVFGMFDHGTFGALQKLKDSKICLLYTSPSPRDATLSRMPSSA
;
A
#
# COMPACT_ATOMS: atom_id res chain seq x y z
N MET A 1 -14.56 -23.64 -17.31
CA MET A 1 -13.94 -22.68 -16.36
C MET A 1 -13.49 -23.45 -15.13
N ASN A 2 -12.19 -23.65 -14.93
CA ASN A 2 -11.69 -24.31 -13.72
C ASN A 2 -11.98 -23.39 -12.53
N LYS A 3 -12.86 -23.86 -11.64
CA LYS A 3 -13.17 -23.19 -10.39
C LYS A 3 -11.89 -23.14 -9.54
N PHE A 4 -11.27 -21.96 -9.45
CA PHE A 4 -10.26 -21.73 -8.43
C PHE A 4 -10.92 -21.84 -7.07
N THR A 5 -10.31 -22.60 -6.18
CA THR A 5 -10.78 -22.74 -4.82
C THR A 5 -10.41 -21.49 -4.05
N ARG A 6 -11.24 -20.46 -4.10
CA ARG A 6 -11.17 -19.36 -3.15
C ARG A 6 -11.70 -19.84 -1.81
N ILE A 7 -10.98 -19.54 -0.75
CA ILE A 7 -11.52 -19.72 0.61
C ILE A 7 -12.69 -18.77 0.78
N ASN A 8 -13.77 -19.25 1.41
CA ASN A 8 -14.91 -18.41 1.73
C ASN A 8 -14.49 -17.34 2.76
N SER A 9 -14.50 -16.09 2.35
CA SER A 9 -14.22 -14.95 3.22
C SER A 9 -15.42 -14.02 3.24
N SER A 10 -15.75 -13.50 4.42
CA SER A 10 -16.80 -12.49 4.59
C SER A 10 -16.37 -11.10 4.10
N LEU A 11 -15.12 -10.96 3.63
CA LEU A 11 -14.58 -9.72 3.06
C LEU A 11 -14.89 -9.57 1.57
N LEU A 12 -15.24 -10.67 0.89
CA LEU A 12 -15.50 -10.68 -0.55
C LEU A 12 -17.00 -10.62 -0.84
N GLU A 13 -17.40 -9.64 -1.64
CA GLU A 13 -18.74 -9.52 -2.19
C GLU A 13 -18.81 -10.27 -3.54
N LYS A 14 -19.03 -11.59 -3.49
CA LYS A 14 -19.02 -12.47 -4.68
C LYS A 14 -20.09 -12.15 -5.72
N ASN A 15 -21.05 -11.33 -5.40
CA ASN A 15 -22.12 -10.92 -6.31
C ASN A 15 -21.69 -9.76 -7.22
N ILE A 16 -20.57 -9.10 -6.91
CA ILE A 16 -20.08 -7.94 -7.67
C ILE A 16 -18.77 -8.33 -8.34
N GLU A 17 -18.86 -8.69 -9.62
CA GLU A 17 -17.67 -8.92 -10.46
C GLU A 17 -17.00 -7.59 -10.83
N ILE A 18 -15.68 -7.62 -10.86
CA ILE A 18 -14.81 -6.50 -11.24
C ILE A 18 -13.91 -6.96 -12.38
N ASN A 19 -13.86 -6.18 -13.46
CA ASN A 19 -12.94 -6.42 -14.57
C ASN A 19 -11.69 -5.57 -14.41
N PHE A 20 -10.53 -6.18 -14.60
CA PHE A 20 -9.25 -5.48 -14.54
C PHE A 20 -8.28 -6.01 -15.59
N GLU A 21 -7.21 -5.27 -15.81
CA GLU A 21 -6.18 -5.61 -16.79
C GLU A 21 -4.82 -5.75 -16.11
N PHE A 22 -4.10 -6.82 -16.42
CA PHE A 22 -2.73 -7.02 -15.97
C PHE A 22 -1.86 -7.47 -17.14
N ASN A 23 -0.77 -6.74 -17.40
CA ASN A 23 0.13 -6.97 -18.54
C ASN A 23 -0.59 -7.05 -19.90
N GLY A 24 -1.63 -6.23 -20.11
CA GLY A 24 -2.42 -6.20 -21.34
C GLY A 24 -3.50 -7.29 -21.45
N ALA A 25 -3.59 -8.22 -20.51
CA ALA A 25 -4.63 -9.25 -20.49
C ALA A 25 -5.74 -8.90 -19.49
N LYS A 26 -6.98 -9.19 -19.85
CA LYS A 26 -8.17 -8.93 -19.04
C LYS A 26 -8.46 -10.10 -18.10
N TYR A 27 -8.79 -9.77 -16.87
CA TYR A 27 -9.11 -10.71 -15.81
C TYR A 27 -10.34 -10.25 -15.02
N LYS A 28 -10.88 -11.17 -14.23
CA LYS A 28 -12.03 -10.93 -13.36
C LYS A 28 -11.65 -11.17 -11.90
N GLY A 29 -12.14 -10.32 -11.03
CA GLY A 29 -12.09 -10.45 -9.58
C GLY A 29 -13.45 -10.11 -8.97
N PHE A 30 -13.48 -9.91 -7.66
CA PHE A 30 -14.69 -9.53 -6.92
C PHE A 30 -14.43 -8.29 -6.07
N GLN A 31 -15.49 -7.59 -5.72
CA GLN A 31 -15.39 -6.50 -4.79
C GLN A 31 -14.88 -6.99 -3.43
N GLY A 32 -13.89 -6.29 -2.86
CA GLY A 32 -13.18 -6.71 -1.66
C GLY A 32 -11.87 -7.47 -1.94
N ASP A 33 -11.58 -7.81 -3.20
CA ASP A 33 -10.26 -8.32 -3.58
C ASP A 33 -9.21 -7.21 -3.51
N THR A 34 -7.98 -7.62 -3.23
CA THR A 34 -6.79 -6.86 -3.63
C THR A 34 -6.39 -7.27 -5.05
N LEU A 35 -5.57 -6.45 -5.73
CA LEU A 35 -5.01 -6.85 -7.02
C LEU A 35 -4.26 -8.19 -6.89
N ALA A 36 -3.51 -8.40 -5.79
CA ALA A 36 -2.80 -9.63 -5.52
C ALA A 36 -3.73 -10.85 -5.40
N SER A 37 -4.78 -10.75 -4.59
CA SER A 37 -5.73 -11.86 -4.41
C SER A 37 -6.47 -12.20 -5.70
N ALA A 38 -6.83 -11.20 -6.49
CA ALA A 38 -7.46 -11.38 -7.79
C ALA A 38 -6.51 -12.05 -8.80
N LEU A 39 -5.22 -11.66 -8.84
CA LEU A 39 -4.21 -12.30 -9.68
C LEU A 39 -4.00 -13.76 -9.30
N LEU A 40 -3.84 -14.07 -8.02
CA LEU A 40 -3.72 -15.45 -7.53
C LEU A 40 -4.94 -16.28 -7.91
N ALA A 41 -6.14 -15.74 -7.75
CA ALA A 41 -7.38 -16.40 -8.15
C ALA A 41 -7.45 -16.70 -9.65
N ASN A 42 -6.77 -15.93 -10.48
CA ASN A 42 -6.61 -16.15 -11.92
C ASN A 42 -5.34 -16.94 -12.29
N LYS A 43 -4.68 -17.61 -11.33
CA LYS A 43 -3.42 -18.37 -11.49
C LYS A 43 -2.23 -17.54 -11.96
N ILE A 44 -2.23 -16.26 -11.74
CA ILE A 44 -1.10 -15.40 -12.02
C ILE A 44 -0.20 -15.38 -10.78
N ILE A 45 0.80 -16.24 -10.78
CA ILE A 45 1.75 -16.38 -9.67
C ILE A 45 2.97 -15.48 -9.89
N LEU A 46 3.40 -15.32 -11.13
CA LEU A 46 4.56 -14.50 -11.49
C LEU A 46 4.14 -13.05 -11.65
N ILE A 47 4.48 -12.22 -10.68
CA ILE A 47 4.06 -10.81 -10.60
C ILE A 47 5.14 -9.87 -11.13
N GLY A 48 6.42 -10.17 -10.86
CA GLY A 48 7.54 -9.33 -11.24
C GLY A 48 8.86 -10.08 -11.20
N ARG A 49 9.96 -9.33 -11.29
CA ARG A 49 11.32 -9.85 -11.25
C ARG A 49 12.14 -9.09 -10.22
N SER A 50 13.19 -9.74 -9.66
CA SER A 50 14.10 -9.09 -8.71
C SER A 50 14.99 -8.06 -9.42
N PHE A 51 15.42 -7.03 -8.71
CA PHE A 51 16.14 -5.90 -9.29
C PHE A 51 17.50 -6.27 -9.90
N LYS A 52 18.25 -7.16 -9.28
CA LYS A 52 19.64 -7.46 -9.67
C LYS A 52 19.75 -8.65 -10.61
N TYR A 53 19.12 -9.75 -10.21
CA TYR A 53 19.26 -11.01 -10.94
C TYR A 53 18.06 -11.34 -11.82
N HIS A 54 17.02 -10.52 -11.79
CA HIS A 54 15.79 -10.75 -12.54
C HIS A 54 15.13 -12.12 -12.28
N ARG A 55 15.33 -12.65 -11.05
CA ARG A 55 14.69 -13.89 -10.60
C ARG A 55 13.19 -13.70 -10.49
N PRO A 56 12.41 -14.75 -10.82
CA PRO A 56 10.96 -14.70 -10.70
C PRO A 56 10.52 -14.30 -9.29
N ARG A 57 9.53 -13.40 -9.19
CA ARG A 57 8.94 -12.94 -7.94
C ARG A 57 7.41 -13.05 -7.98
N GLY A 58 6.86 -13.65 -6.95
CA GLY A 58 5.43 -13.77 -6.72
C GLY A 58 5.02 -13.07 -5.44
N ILE A 59 3.83 -13.40 -4.95
CA ILE A 59 3.28 -12.91 -3.69
C ILE A 59 3.73 -13.86 -2.57
N VAL A 60 4.31 -13.31 -1.53
CA VAL A 60 4.87 -14.06 -0.38
C VAL A 60 4.12 -13.74 0.92
N SER A 61 3.59 -12.53 1.04
CA SER A 61 2.92 -12.06 2.24
C SER A 61 1.61 -11.33 1.88
N SER A 62 1.00 -10.71 2.85
CA SER A 62 -0.25 -9.91 2.71
C SER A 62 -0.04 -8.47 3.13
N GLY A 63 -0.91 -7.58 2.66
CA GLY A 63 -0.92 -6.17 3.03
C GLY A 63 0.42 -5.47 2.77
N SER A 64 0.78 -4.56 3.65
CA SER A 64 2.02 -3.76 3.57
C SER A 64 3.31 -4.55 3.82
N HIS A 65 3.21 -5.78 4.32
CA HIS A 65 4.38 -6.65 4.58
C HIS A 65 4.92 -7.34 3.32
N GLU A 66 4.22 -7.26 2.17
CA GLU A 66 4.66 -7.89 0.92
C GLU A 66 5.94 -7.23 0.37
N PRO A 67 7.05 -7.98 0.21
CA PRO A 67 8.30 -7.42 -0.27
C PRO A 67 8.49 -7.51 -1.80
N ASN A 68 7.78 -8.39 -2.51
CA ASN A 68 8.15 -8.81 -3.86
C ASN A 68 7.13 -8.45 -4.96
N ALA A 69 5.86 -8.34 -4.63
CA ALA A 69 4.79 -8.14 -5.60
C ALA A 69 4.62 -6.66 -5.96
N LEU A 70 5.69 -6.04 -6.45
CA LEU A 70 5.69 -4.66 -6.91
C LEU A 70 5.18 -4.57 -8.34
N VAL A 71 4.23 -3.69 -8.55
CA VAL A 71 3.58 -3.43 -9.83
C VAL A 71 3.53 -1.94 -10.13
N GLU A 72 3.35 -1.61 -11.38
CA GLU A 72 3.01 -0.27 -11.80
C GLU A 72 1.51 -0.18 -12.07
N ILE A 73 0.83 0.74 -11.39
CA ILE A 73 -0.59 1.02 -11.62
C ILE A 73 -0.71 2.11 -12.67
N MET A 74 -1.48 1.83 -13.70
CA MET A 74 -1.70 2.74 -14.82
C MET A 74 -3.02 3.48 -14.64
N TYR A 75 -2.94 4.80 -14.52
CA TYR A 75 -4.09 5.69 -14.57
C TYR A 75 -4.20 6.31 -15.97
N LYS A 76 -5.26 7.06 -16.23
CA LYS A 76 -5.49 7.67 -17.54
C LYS A 76 -4.32 8.57 -17.99
N ASP A 77 -3.80 9.38 -17.08
CA ASP A 77 -2.83 10.43 -17.41
C ASP A 77 -1.44 10.21 -16.79
N PHE A 78 -1.28 9.23 -15.92
CA PHE A 78 -0.03 8.96 -15.22
C PHE A 78 0.06 7.50 -14.79
N ALA A 79 1.25 7.08 -14.36
CA ALA A 79 1.47 5.76 -13.78
C ALA A 79 2.18 5.87 -12.43
N GLU A 80 1.85 4.98 -11.50
CA GLU A 80 2.51 4.87 -10.20
C GLU A 80 3.31 3.57 -10.15
N PRO A 81 4.65 3.65 -10.16
CA PRO A 81 5.51 2.48 -10.01
C PRO A 81 5.66 2.08 -8.53
N ASN A 82 6.19 0.89 -8.31
CA ASN A 82 6.57 0.34 -7.00
C ASN A 82 5.41 0.21 -6.01
N ILE A 83 4.21 0.03 -6.51
CA ILE A 83 3.03 -0.21 -5.67
C ILE A 83 2.94 -1.71 -5.35
N LYS A 84 2.71 -2.06 -4.09
CA LYS A 84 2.51 -3.44 -3.68
C LYS A 84 1.13 -3.93 -4.12
N ALA A 85 1.08 -4.97 -4.92
CA ALA A 85 -0.19 -5.52 -5.41
C ALA A 85 -1.16 -5.95 -4.28
N THR A 86 -0.61 -6.25 -3.11
CA THR A 86 -1.35 -6.65 -1.90
C THR A 86 -2.05 -5.49 -1.18
N THR A 87 -1.65 -4.24 -1.45
CA THR A 87 -2.27 -3.04 -0.86
C THR A 87 -3.20 -2.30 -1.83
N VAL A 88 -3.28 -2.78 -3.07
CA VAL A 88 -4.17 -2.19 -4.08
C VAL A 88 -5.55 -2.82 -3.98
N GLU A 89 -6.55 -2.04 -3.57
CA GLU A 89 -7.96 -2.42 -3.64
C GLU A 89 -8.37 -2.57 -5.11
N LEU A 90 -9.01 -3.68 -5.46
CA LEU A 90 -9.48 -3.93 -6.81
C LEU A 90 -10.69 -3.05 -7.13
N TYR A 91 -10.67 -2.40 -8.28
CA TYR A 91 -11.79 -1.61 -8.83
C TYR A 91 -11.95 -1.87 -10.32
N ASP A 92 -13.14 -1.63 -10.83
CA ASP A 92 -13.45 -1.87 -12.24
C ASP A 92 -12.64 -0.97 -13.16
N GLY A 93 -12.03 -1.58 -14.18
CA GLY A 93 -11.15 -0.89 -15.11
C GLY A 93 -9.72 -0.65 -14.62
N LEU A 94 -9.32 -1.19 -13.45
CA LEU A 94 -7.93 -1.11 -12.97
C LEU A 94 -6.98 -1.69 -14.00
N LYS A 95 -5.91 -0.96 -14.30
CA LYS A 95 -4.83 -1.40 -15.18
C LYS A 95 -3.52 -1.43 -14.43
N ALA A 96 -2.84 -2.57 -14.48
CA ALA A 96 -1.55 -2.76 -13.84
C ALA A 96 -0.60 -3.54 -14.74
N LYS A 97 0.70 -3.34 -14.53
CA LYS A 97 1.74 -4.13 -15.21
C LYS A 97 2.86 -4.53 -14.26
N SER A 98 3.52 -5.62 -14.62
CA SER A 98 4.74 -6.08 -13.98
C SER A 98 5.86 -5.06 -14.15
N GLN A 99 6.71 -4.96 -13.14
CA GLN A 99 7.91 -4.14 -13.19
C GLN A 99 9.16 -4.99 -13.31
N ASN A 100 10.26 -4.31 -13.64
CA ASN A 100 11.60 -4.88 -13.67
C ASN A 100 11.74 -6.11 -14.59
N CYS A 101 11.16 -6.02 -15.77
CA CYS A 101 11.26 -7.06 -16.81
C CYS A 101 11.27 -6.45 -18.21
N TRP A 102 11.96 -7.10 -19.14
CA TRP A 102 11.97 -6.70 -20.52
C TRP A 102 12.28 -7.90 -21.45
N PRO A 103 11.49 -8.17 -22.51
CA PRO A 103 10.27 -7.48 -22.93
C PRO A 103 9.02 -7.84 -22.11
N SER A 104 9.02 -8.94 -21.36
CA SER A 104 7.87 -9.35 -20.55
C SER A 104 8.31 -10.07 -19.27
N VAL A 105 7.39 -10.18 -18.28
CA VAL A 105 7.69 -10.88 -17.04
C VAL A 105 7.94 -12.38 -17.22
N LYS A 106 7.33 -13.00 -18.23
CA LYS A 106 7.53 -14.43 -18.56
C LYS A 106 8.85 -14.65 -19.30
N PHE A 107 9.14 -13.78 -20.25
CA PHE A 107 10.38 -13.83 -21.03
C PHE A 107 11.14 -12.53 -20.80
N ASP A 108 12.13 -12.59 -19.93
CA ASP A 108 12.92 -11.45 -19.50
C ASP A 108 14.39 -11.67 -19.92
N LEU A 109 14.87 -10.87 -20.84
CA LEU A 109 16.26 -10.98 -21.33
C LEU A 109 17.28 -10.66 -20.23
N MET A 110 16.94 -9.78 -19.29
CA MET A 110 17.85 -9.44 -18.19
C MET A 110 18.00 -10.58 -17.17
N SER A 111 17.19 -11.65 -17.26
CA SER A 111 17.35 -12.84 -16.43
C SER A 111 18.70 -13.56 -16.66
N ILE A 112 19.41 -13.22 -17.72
CA ILE A 112 20.78 -13.67 -17.97
C ILE A 112 21.73 -13.28 -16.83
N ASN A 113 21.43 -12.18 -16.10
CA ASN A 113 22.21 -11.73 -14.94
C ASN A 113 22.29 -12.80 -13.85
N ASP A 114 21.29 -13.68 -13.74
CA ASP A 114 21.30 -14.76 -12.76
C ASP A 114 22.39 -15.80 -13.06
N LYS A 115 22.67 -16.06 -14.33
CA LYS A 115 23.76 -16.96 -14.74
C LYS A 115 25.14 -16.40 -14.39
N PHE A 116 25.27 -15.08 -14.33
CA PHE A 116 26.49 -14.39 -13.92
C PHE A 116 26.52 -13.98 -12.45
N SER A 117 25.64 -14.57 -11.62
CA SER A 117 25.47 -14.19 -10.21
C SER A 117 26.78 -14.24 -9.39
N ASN A 118 27.69 -15.17 -9.71
CA ASN A 118 28.98 -15.30 -9.06
C ASN A 118 29.90 -14.09 -9.29
N PHE A 119 29.78 -13.41 -10.43
CA PHE A 119 30.56 -12.22 -10.77
C PHE A 119 29.88 -10.93 -10.27
N ILE A 120 28.56 -10.98 -10.06
CA ILE A 120 27.76 -9.85 -9.65
C ILE A 120 27.46 -9.95 -8.15
N GLY A 121 28.49 -10.06 -7.31
CA GLY A 121 28.37 -10.12 -5.85
C GLY A 121 27.83 -8.82 -5.24
N ALA A 122 27.68 -8.76 -3.92
CA ALA A 122 27.31 -7.53 -3.22
C ALA A 122 28.38 -6.46 -3.46
N GLY A 123 27.96 -5.23 -3.78
CA GLY A 123 28.87 -4.12 -4.03
C GLY A 123 29.71 -4.23 -5.31
N PHE A 124 29.37 -5.13 -6.25
CA PHE A 124 30.12 -5.33 -7.48
C PHE A 124 30.36 -4.03 -8.27
N TYR A 125 29.40 -3.11 -8.25
CA TYR A 125 29.48 -1.84 -8.97
C TYR A 125 30.57 -0.90 -8.40
N TYR A 126 30.90 -1.00 -7.12
CA TYR A 126 32.01 -0.26 -6.52
C TYR A 126 33.38 -0.81 -6.97
N LYS A 127 33.47 -2.05 -7.39
CA LYS A 127 34.71 -2.70 -7.84
C LYS A 127 34.86 -2.67 -9.35
N THR A 128 33.79 -2.83 -10.10
CA THR A 128 33.79 -3.07 -11.53
C THR A 128 33.72 -1.76 -12.34
N PHE A 129 33.02 -0.75 -11.85
CA PHE A 129 32.75 0.49 -12.59
C PHE A 129 33.50 1.73 -12.04
N MET A 130 34.61 1.50 -11.36
CA MET A 130 35.39 2.59 -10.77
C MET A 130 36.34 3.28 -11.76
N TRP A 131 36.64 2.66 -12.88
CA TRP A 131 37.57 3.20 -13.85
C TRP A 131 36.98 3.18 -15.27
N PRO A 132 37.11 4.27 -16.04
CA PRO A 132 37.51 5.63 -15.61
C PRO A 132 36.44 6.30 -14.72
N SER A 133 36.84 6.99 -13.69
CA SER A 133 35.92 7.63 -12.71
C SER A 133 34.96 8.64 -13.36
N SER A 134 35.42 9.33 -14.42
CA SER A 134 34.60 10.28 -15.19
C SER A 134 33.38 9.64 -15.89
N PHE A 135 33.37 8.32 -16.05
CA PHE A 135 32.25 7.61 -16.68
C PHE A 135 31.16 7.21 -15.71
N TRP A 136 31.42 7.36 -14.39
CA TRP A 136 30.43 6.98 -13.38
C TRP A 136 29.11 7.69 -13.57
N GLU A 137 29.11 9.02 -13.54
CA GLU A 137 27.88 9.81 -13.65
C GLU A 137 27.25 9.76 -15.05
N LYS A 138 28.08 9.70 -16.09
CA LYS A 138 27.61 9.83 -17.49
C LYS A 138 27.15 8.52 -18.10
N LEU A 139 27.73 7.39 -17.69
CA LEU A 139 27.49 6.09 -18.33
C LEU A 139 27.06 5.01 -17.35
N TYR A 140 27.87 4.74 -16.30
CA TYR A 140 27.67 3.56 -15.47
C TYR A 140 26.42 3.69 -14.60
N GLU A 141 26.26 4.80 -13.90
CA GLU A 141 25.12 5.05 -13.01
C GLU A 141 23.78 5.03 -13.76
N PRO A 142 23.62 5.74 -14.90
CA PRO A 142 22.38 5.69 -15.67
C PRO A 142 22.04 4.27 -16.19
N LEU A 143 23.05 3.51 -16.62
CA LEU A 143 22.85 2.12 -17.07
C LEU A 143 22.43 1.20 -15.92
N ILE A 144 23.12 1.29 -14.77
CA ILE A 144 22.82 0.50 -13.59
C ILE A 144 21.41 0.84 -13.06
N ARG A 145 21.06 2.12 -12.99
CA ARG A 145 19.75 2.59 -12.58
C ARG A 145 18.65 2.07 -13.50
N LYS A 146 18.87 2.12 -14.81
CA LYS A 146 17.93 1.57 -15.80
C LYS A 146 17.80 0.06 -15.67
N ALA A 147 18.91 -0.64 -15.45
CA ALA A 147 18.91 -2.09 -15.27
C ALA A 147 18.27 -2.53 -13.94
N ALA A 148 18.33 -1.69 -12.90
CA ALA A 148 17.69 -1.97 -11.62
C ALA A 148 16.15 -1.97 -11.68
N GLY A 149 15.55 -1.38 -12.72
CA GLY A 149 14.11 -1.48 -12.99
C GLY A 149 13.21 -0.92 -11.89
N LEU A 150 13.69 0.05 -11.11
CA LEU A 150 12.95 0.67 -9.98
C LEU A 150 11.72 1.49 -10.40
N GLY A 151 11.30 1.38 -11.65
CA GLY A 151 10.22 2.17 -12.22
C GLY A 151 10.67 3.59 -12.60
N LYS A 152 9.80 4.30 -13.28
CA LYS A 152 10.02 5.70 -13.65
C LYS A 152 8.93 6.55 -13.05
N LEU A 153 9.33 7.63 -12.37
CA LEU A 153 8.36 8.63 -11.94
C LEU A 153 7.66 9.23 -13.16
N SER A 154 6.34 9.26 -13.12
CA SER A 154 5.56 9.92 -14.17
C SER A 154 5.86 11.42 -14.16
N GLN A 155 6.26 11.96 -15.31
CA GLN A 155 6.47 13.40 -15.49
C GLN A 155 5.18 14.14 -15.84
N SER A 156 4.10 13.42 -16.12
CA SER A 156 2.80 14.04 -16.35
C SER A 156 2.26 14.64 -15.05
N LYS A 157 1.82 15.89 -15.10
CA LYS A 157 1.13 16.52 -13.96
C LYS A 157 -0.18 15.78 -13.75
N ALA A 158 -0.22 14.94 -12.73
CA ALA A 158 -1.47 14.32 -12.31
C ALA A 158 -2.45 15.43 -11.93
N LYS A 159 -3.53 15.57 -12.68
CA LYS A 159 -4.67 16.42 -12.30
C LYS A 159 -5.45 15.70 -11.18
N ARG A 160 -4.80 15.51 -10.02
CA ARG A 160 -5.49 15.01 -8.83
C ARG A 160 -6.14 16.20 -8.15
N ASN A 161 -7.45 16.16 -8.00
CA ASN A 161 -8.14 17.04 -7.08
C ASN A 161 -7.76 16.60 -5.66
N SER A 162 -6.79 17.27 -5.07
CA SER A 162 -6.39 17.05 -3.68
C SER A 162 -7.07 18.09 -2.80
N GLU A 163 -7.66 17.61 -1.72
CA GLU A 163 -8.20 18.46 -0.67
C GLU A 163 -7.21 18.47 0.51
N LYS A 164 -7.19 19.55 1.27
CA LYS A 164 -6.42 19.65 2.52
C LYS A 164 -7.41 19.85 3.66
N GLY A 165 -7.16 19.16 4.75
CA GLY A 165 -8.01 19.27 5.96
C GLY A 165 -7.18 19.20 7.22
N PHE A 166 -7.73 19.74 8.30
CA PHE A 166 -7.16 19.64 9.63
C PHE A 166 -8.14 18.92 10.54
N LEU A 167 -7.61 18.02 11.35
CA LEU A 167 -8.36 17.28 12.36
C LEU A 167 -7.70 17.51 13.72
N HIS A 168 -8.52 17.77 14.72
CA HIS A 168 -8.04 17.92 16.10
C HIS A 168 -8.55 16.73 16.91
N THR A 169 -7.65 16.07 17.61
CA THR A 169 -7.94 14.90 18.44
C THR A 169 -7.04 14.89 19.66
N ASP A 170 -7.52 14.31 20.76
CA ASP A 170 -6.71 14.15 21.97
C ASP A 170 -5.83 12.89 21.86
N LEU A 171 -6.33 11.87 21.14
CA LEU A 171 -5.61 10.62 20.90
C LEU A 171 -5.71 10.19 19.43
N LEU A 172 -4.56 10.07 18.78
CA LEU A 172 -4.43 9.46 17.47
C LEU A 172 -3.97 8.00 17.62
N ILE A 173 -4.73 7.08 17.05
CA ILE A 173 -4.38 5.65 17.00
C ILE A 173 -4.13 5.28 15.54
N ILE A 174 -2.94 4.74 15.26
CA ILE A 174 -2.51 4.36 13.92
C ILE A 174 -2.58 2.85 13.78
N GLY A 175 -3.43 2.38 12.88
CA GLY A 175 -3.69 0.98 12.62
C GLY A 175 -4.90 0.44 13.38
N SER A 176 -5.78 -0.27 12.67
CA SER A 176 -6.99 -0.89 13.19
C SER A 176 -6.84 -2.38 13.45
N GLY A 177 -5.65 -2.83 13.80
CA GLY A 177 -5.42 -4.17 14.31
C GLY A 177 -6.11 -4.38 15.68
N PRO A 178 -5.99 -5.58 16.31
CA PRO A 178 -6.67 -5.86 17.57
C PRO A 178 -6.35 -4.85 18.68
N ALA A 179 -5.08 -4.47 18.80
CA ALA A 179 -4.64 -3.49 19.80
C ALA A 179 -5.26 -2.11 19.52
N GLY A 180 -5.22 -1.62 18.26
CA GLY A 180 -5.77 -0.32 17.90
C GLY A 180 -7.27 -0.24 18.09
N LEU A 181 -8.00 -1.30 17.74
CA LEU A 181 -9.46 -1.36 17.93
C LEU A 181 -9.86 -1.32 19.41
N ILE A 182 -9.18 -2.10 20.26
CA ILE A 182 -9.44 -2.10 21.71
C ILE A 182 -9.06 -0.76 22.32
N SER A 183 -7.91 -0.21 21.98
CA SER A 183 -7.47 1.11 22.49
C SER A 183 -8.46 2.20 22.12
N ALA A 184 -8.97 2.21 20.88
CA ALA A 184 -9.97 3.16 20.43
C ALA A 184 -11.30 3.03 21.19
N TYR A 185 -11.70 1.79 21.47
CA TYR A 185 -12.94 1.52 22.21
C TYR A 185 -12.82 1.98 23.66
N ILE A 186 -11.75 1.60 24.36
CA ILE A 186 -11.55 1.95 25.78
C ILE A 186 -11.39 3.46 25.95
N ALA A 187 -10.53 4.10 25.12
CA ALA A 187 -10.35 5.55 25.17
C ALA A 187 -11.66 6.30 24.84
N GLY A 188 -12.43 5.78 23.90
CA GLY A 188 -13.73 6.35 23.55
C GLY A 188 -14.74 6.27 24.70
N LEU A 189 -14.78 5.16 25.44
CA LEU A 189 -15.62 5.00 26.64
C LEU A 189 -15.22 5.99 27.75
N SER A 190 -13.95 6.37 27.83
CA SER A 190 -13.45 7.37 28.79
C SER A 190 -13.75 8.82 28.39
N GLY A 191 -14.44 9.05 27.27
CA GLY A 191 -14.80 10.39 26.79
C GLY A 191 -13.72 11.13 26.02
N VAL A 192 -12.55 10.52 25.79
CA VAL A 192 -11.43 11.09 25.02
C VAL A 192 -11.81 11.19 23.55
N ARG A 193 -11.45 12.29 22.89
CA ARG A 193 -11.63 12.42 21.42
C ARG A 193 -10.58 11.58 20.72
N VAL A 194 -11.02 10.52 20.06
CA VAL A 194 -10.14 9.54 19.41
C VAL A 194 -10.27 9.63 17.90
N LEU A 195 -9.13 9.64 17.23
CA LEU A 195 -9.04 9.40 15.79
C LEU A 195 -8.30 8.07 15.56
N LEU A 196 -9.02 7.06 15.08
CA LEU A 196 -8.45 5.79 14.63
C LEU A 196 -8.29 5.82 13.12
N VAL A 197 -7.06 5.67 12.62
CA VAL A 197 -6.74 5.66 11.19
C VAL A 197 -6.20 4.30 10.77
N GLU A 198 -6.60 3.86 9.57
CA GLU A 198 -6.19 2.59 8.96
C GLU A 198 -5.77 2.83 7.51
N GLU A 199 -4.59 2.34 7.13
CA GLU A 199 -4.08 2.48 5.76
C GLU A 199 -4.84 1.58 4.76
N ASP A 200 -5.32 0.43 5.20
CA ASP A 200 -6.05 -0.52 4.38
C ASP A 200 -7.51 -0.08 4.16
N PHE A 201 -8.16 -0.69 3.18
CA PHE A 201 -9.59 -0.51 2.90
C PHE A 201 -10.49 -1.39 3.78
N VAL A 202 -9.91 -2.32 4.55
CA VAL A 202 -10.57 -3.16 5.55
C VAL A 202 -9.95 -2.94 6.93
N TYR A 203 -10.77 -3.03 7.97
CA TYR A 203 -10.31 -2.99 9.35
C TYR A 203 -9.95 -4.37 9.84
N GLY A 204 -9.11 -4.45 10.87
CA GLY A 204 -8.77 -5.69 11.57
C GLY A 204 -7.30 -6.08 11.51
N GLY A 205 -6.52 -5.48 10.59
CA GLY A 205 -5.10 -5.78 10.45
C GLY A 205 -4.84 -7.28 10.29
N SER A 206 -3.96 -7.85 11.11
CA SER A 206 -3.61 -9.29 11.08
C SER A 206 -4.81 -10.23 11.28
N LEU A 207 -5.85 -9.80 11.99
CA LEU A 207 -7.06 -10.61 12.22
C LEU A 207 -7.79 -10.99 10.93
N ASN A 208 -7.53 -10.29 9.82
CA ASN A 208 -8.10 -10.64 8.53
C ASN A 208 -7.48 -11.91 7.92
N ASN A 209 -6.27 -12.29 8.38
CA ASN A 209 -5.51 -13.44 7.88
C ASN A 209 -5.38 -14.57 8.92
N GLU A 210 -5.89 -14.35 10.13
CA GLU A 210 -5.79 -15.30 11.23
C GLU A 210 -7.05 -16.19 11.32
N SER A 211 -6.86 -17.38 11.89
CA SER A 211 -7.92 -18.38 12.10
C SER A 211 -8.20 -18.68 13.57
N PHE A 212 -7.44 -18.10 14.50
CA PHE A 212 -7.68 -18.29 15.94
C PHE A 212 -8.88 -17.47 16.42
N TYR A 213 -9.54 -17.95 17.47
CA TYR A 213 -10.67 -17.27 18.08
C TYR A 213 -10.20 -16.13 19.00
N VAL A 214 -10.93 -15.04 18.99
CA VAL A 214 -10.74 -13.88 19.88
C VAL A 214 -12.01 -13.75 20.72
N SER A 215 -11.90 -13.92 22.04
CA SER A 215 -13.07 -13.91 22.95
C SER A 215 -14.19 -14.80 22.42
N ASP A 216 -13.88 -16.06 22.09
CA ASP A 216 -14.80 -17.08 21.55
C ASP A 216 -15.49 -16.71 20.22
N MET A 217 -15.03 -15.66 19.55
CA MET A 217 -15.54 -15.23 18.25
C MET A 217 -14.49 -15.46 17.15
N HIS A 218 -14.97 -15.79 15.94
CA HIS A 218 -14.12 -15.75 14.75
C HIS A 218 -13.54 -14.34 14.58
N PRO A 219 -12.24 -14.17 14.21
CA PRO A 219 -11.56 -12.89 14.19
C PRO A 219 -12.33 -11.77 13.46
N GLN A 220 -12.86 -12.08 12.29
CA GLN A 220 -13.64 -11.10 11.50
C GLN A 220 -14.98 -10.74 12.15
N ALA A 221 -15.61 -11.67 12.87
CA ALA A 221 -16.83 -11.38 13.63
C ALA A 221 -16.52 -10.47 14.82
N TRP A 222 -15.41 -10.71 15.50
CA TRP A 222 -14.94 -9.86 16.59
C TRP A 222 -14.63 -8.43 16.10
N VAL A 223 -13.93 -8.29 14.98
CA VAL A 223 -13.68 -6.96 14.37
C VAL A 223 -14.98 -6.22 14.09
N LYS A 224 -15.97 -6.90 13.49
CA LYS A 224 -17.30 -6.30 13.23
C LYS A 224 -18.02 -5.89 14.52
N PHE A 225 -17.93 -6.73 15.56
CA PHE A 225 -18.51 -6.46 16.87
C PHE A 225 -17.90 -5.21 17.52
N ILE A 226 -16.58 -5.12 17.60
CA ILE A 226 -15.87 -3.96 18.17
C ILE A 226 -16.16 -2.69 17.37
N LEU A 227 -16.08 -2.73 16.05
CA LEU A 227 -16.39 -1.59 15.19
C LEU A 227 -17.83 -1.10 15.35
N LYS A 228 -18.79 -2.01 15.54
CA LYS A 228 -20.18 -1.67 15.82
C LYS A 228 -20.32 -0.90 17.14
N ASN A 229 -19.54 -1.28 18.15
CA ASN A 229 -19.54 -0.59 19.45
C ASN A 229 -18.81 0.77 19.37
N ILE A 230 -17.66 0.84 18.71
CA ILE A 230 -16.93 2.10 18.48
C ILE A 230 -17.82 3.12 17.75
N LYS A 231 -18.57 2.69 16.73
CA LYS A 231 -19.47 3.58 15.97
C LYS A 231 -20.62 4.20 16.78
N LYS A 232 -20.92 3.65 17.95
CA LYS A 232 -21.91 4.26 18.87
C LYS A 232 -21.33 5.42 19.67
N LEU A 233 -20.01 5.56 19.72
CA LEU A 233 -19.30 6.58 20.46
C LEU A 233 -19.09 7.81 19.58
N SER A 234 -19.75 8.91 19.90
CA SER A 234 -19.69 10.16 19.11
C SER A 234 -18.33 10.85 19.14
N ASN A 235 -17.52 10.55 20.16
CA ASN A 235 -16.17 11.07 20.36
C ASN A 235 -15.08 10.24 19.65
N VAL A 236 -15.43 9.17 18.93
CA VAL A 236 -14.48 8.33 18.19
C VAL A 236 -14.75 8.43 16.70
N ARG A 237 -13.76 8.91 15.97
CA ARG A 237 -13.76 8.92 14.48
C ARG A 237 -12.86 7.82 13.96
N VAL A 238 -13.36 7.05 12.99
CA VAL A 238 -12.62 5.95 12.37
C VAL A 238 -12.47 6.22 10.86
N MET A 239 -11.24 6.18 10.36
CA MET A 239 -10.91 6.49 8.96
C MET A 239 -10.10 5.36 8.35
N LYS A 240 -10.59 4.77 7.27
CA LYS A 240 -9.86 3.79 6.46
C LYS A 240 -9.23 4.44 5.22
N ARG A 241 -8.35 3.72 4.54
CA ARG A 241 -7.56 4.20 3.39
C ARG A 241 -6.76 5.45 3.74
N THR A 242 -6.33 5.54 5.00
CA THR A 242 -5.64 6.70 5.57
C THR A 242 -4.28 6.29 6.09
N CYS A 243 -3.24 6.64 5.36
CA CYS A 243 -1.85 6.36 5.71
C CYS A 243 -1.25 7.56 6.44
N VAL A 244 -0.76 7.37 7.65
CA VAL A 244 0.04 8.37 8.37
C VAL A 244 1.48 8.26 7.88
N PHE A 245 2.02 9.33 7.30
CA PHE A 245 3.34 9.33 6.69
C PHE A 245 4.41 10.06 7.51
N GLY A 246 4.03 10.78 8.56
CA GLY A 246 4.99 11.48 9.37
C GLY A 246 4.41 12.07 10.66
N MET A 247 5.31 12.25 11.61
CA MET A 247 5.09 13.00 12.84
C MET A 247 6.00 14.23 12.80
N PHE A 248 5.45 15.38 13.11
CA PHE A 248 6.10 16.67 13.07
C PHE A 248 6.04 17.32 14.45
N ASP A 249 6.65 18.49 14.58
CA ASP A 249 6.68 19.23 15.83
C ASP A 249 5.29 19.50 16.39
N HIS A 250 5.23 19.68 17.70
CA HIS A 250 4.01 19.99 18.45
C HIS A 250 2.88 18.94 18.29
N GLY A 251 3.24 17.66 18.16
CA GLY A 251 2.26 16.58 18.03
C GLY A 251 1.43 16.62 16.75
N THR A 252 1.95 17.28 15.71
CA THR A 252 1.31 17.32 14.40
C THR A 252 1.63 16.04 13.63
N PHE A 253 0.61 15.42 13.05
CA PHE A 253 0.79 14.24 12.18
C PHE A 253 0.28 14.56 10.78
N GLY A 254 1.04 14.13 9.78
CA GLY A 254 0.62 14.18 8.39
C GLY A 254 0.01 12.85 7.96
N ALA A 255 -1.18 12.89 7.38
CA ALA A 255 -1.86 11.70 6.88
C ALA A 255 -2.41 11.93 5.47
N LEU A 256 -2.46 10.87 4.70
CA LEU A 256 -2.94 10.85 3.32
C LEU A 256 -4.13 9.89 3.23
N GLN A 257 -5.32 10.43 2.97
CA GLN A 257 -6.52 9.63 2.78
C GLN A 257 -6.82 9.45 1.29
N LYS A 258 -6.94 8.22 0.84
CA LYS A 258 -7.46 7.90 -0.49
C LYS A 258 -8.99 7.88 -0.44
N LEU A 259 -9.61 8.84 -1.10
CA LEU A 259 -11.07 8.91 -1.25
C LEU A 259 -11.50 8.10 -2.49
N LYS A 260 -12.80 7.84 -2.60
CA LYS A 260 -13.38 7.30 -3.86
C LYS A 260 -13.07 8.27 -5.00
N ASP A 261 -12.95 7.74 -6.23
CA ASP A 261 -12.69 8.49 -7.45
C ASP A 261 -11.28 9.11 -7.56
N SER A 262 -10.26 8.41 -7.02
CA SER A 262 -8.85 8.83 -7.12
C SER A 262 -8.54 10.19 -6.47
N LYS A 263 -9.44 10.72 -5.65
CA LYS A 263 -9.18 11.91 -4.85
C LYS A 263 -8.29 11.58 -3.66
N ILE A 264 -7.39 12.47 -3.37
CA ILE A 264 -6.50 12.37 -2.21
C ILE A 264 -6.83 13.52 -1.28
N CYS A 265 -7.03 13.23 0.00
CA CYS A 265 -7.15 14.22 1.04
C CYS A 265 -5.87 14.21 1.89
N LEU A 266 -5.19 15.34 1.95
CA LEU A 266 -4.06 15.56 2.85
C LEU A 266 -4.62 16.09 4.17
N LEU A 267 -4.40 15.31 5.22
CA LEU A 267 -4.89 15.60 6.55
C LEU A 267 -3.72 15.97 7.47
N TYR A 268 -3.90 17.00 8.27
CA TYR A 268 -3.02 17.31 9.38
C TYR A 268 -3.81 17.13 10.68
N THR A 269 -3.24 16.40 11.64
CA THR A 269 -3.76 16.33 13.00
C THR A 269 -2.87 17.19 13.88
N SER A 270 -3.48 17.99 14.72
CA SER A 270 -2.76 18.76 15.72
C SER A 270 -3.44 18.60 17.09
N PRO A 271 -2.73 18.85 18.18
CA PRO A 271 -3.35 19.00 19.48
C PRO A 271 -4.46 20.05 19.45
N SER A 272 -5.41 19.96 20.39
CA SER A 272 -6.50 20.92 20.47
C SER A 272 -5.99 22.35 20.49
N PRO A 273 -6.64 23.30 19.79
CA PRO A 273 -6.31 24.72 19.93
C PRO A 273 -6.34 25.23 21.37
N ARG A 274 -7.00 24.52 22.31
CA ARG A 274 -6.98 24.82 23.73
C ARG A 274 -5.63 24.57 24.38
N ASP A 275 -4.82 23.66 23.81
CA ASP A 275 -3.45 23.36 24.27
C ASP A 275 -2.42 24.26 23.61
N ALA A 276 -2.83 25.05 22.61
CA ALA A 276 -2.00 25.93 21.81
C ALA A 276 -1.68 27.30 22.48
N THR A 277 -1.85 27.42 23.79
CA THR A 277 -1.38 28.59 24.51
C THR A 277 0.15 28.74 24.51
N LEU A 278 0.89 27.81 23.89
CA LEU A 278 2.34 27.75 23.91
C LEU A 278 3.05 27.85 22.56
N SER A 279 2.37 27.96 21.44
CA SER A 279 3.09 28.21 20.18
C SER A 279 2.48 29.32 19.36
N ARG A 280 2.93 30.52 19.60
CA ARG A 280 2.94 31.54 18.57
C ARG A 280 3.85 31.03 17.46
N MET A 281 3.28 30.68 16.33
CA MET A 281 4.08 30.53 15.10
C MET A 281 4.80 31.87 14.87
N PRO A 282 6.11 31.88 14.65
CA PRO A 282 6.77 33.10 14.19
C PRO A 282 6.15 33.47 12.84
N SER A 283 5.51 34.62 12.81
CA SER A 283 5.16 35.28 11.55
C SER A 283 6.47 35.84 10.97
N SER A 284 7.10 35.10 10.08
CA SER A 284 8.17 35.59 9.25
C SER A 284 8.53 34.49 8.25
N ALA A 285 8.57 34.68 7.11
CA ALA A 285 8.74 35.62 6.03
C ALA A 285 8.48 34.82 4.76
#